data_b64c95be650c84032263c43fb070472a
#
_entry.id   b64c95be650c84032263c43fb070472a
#
_cell.length_a   1.000
_cell.length_b   1.000
_cell.length_c   1.000
_cell.angle_alpha   90.00
_cell.angle_beta   90.00
_cell.angle_gamma   90.00
#
_symmetry.space_group_name_H-M   'P 1'
#
loop_
_entity.id
_entity.type
_entity.pdbx_description
1 polymer ?
#
loop_
_entity_poly.entity_id
_entity_poly.type
_entity_poly.pdbx_seq_one_letter_code
_entity_poly.pdbx_strand_id
1 'polypeptide(L)'
;MKIVKTKPELCSGCGACMTACSKVLYKVEDPEKSAIRIRERAEKPGSYEILVCNHCGECIPVCNVEAMYQAKNGAVRVDEKKCVGCYICVGFCPNDCLFVHQDINEPIKCIACGACTRVCPTGAIYMEEKE
;
A
#
# COMPACT_ATOMS: atom_id res chain seq x y z
N MET A 1 0.02 12.18 -11.82
CA MET A 1 0.95 11.30 -11.09
C MET A 1 0.74 9.84 -11.48
N LYS A 2 1.75 9.03 -11.36
CA LYS A 2 1.63 7.59 -11.59
C LYS A 2 1.39 6.85 -10.28
N ILE A 3 0.52 5.86 -10.32
CA ILE A 3 0.22 5.00 -9.17
C ILE A 3 0.40 3.53 -9.56
N VAL A 4 0.48 2.68 -8.57
CA VAL A 4 0.57 1.22 -8.80
C VAL A 4 -0.81 0.71 -9.21
N LYS A 5 -0.86 0.05 -10.36
CA LYS A 5 -2.07 -0.64 -10.83
C LYS A 5 -1.80 -2.14 -10.89
N THR A 6 -2.85 -2.93 -10.88
CA THR A 6 -2.74 -4.37 -10.72
C THR A 6 -3.50 -5.15 -11.78
N LYS A 7 -2.95 -6.32 -12.12
CA LYS A 7 -3.61 -7.35 -12.91
C LYS A 7 -3.56 -8.64 -12.11
N PRO A 8 -4.50 -8.83 -11.17
CA PRO A 8 -4.44 -9.98 -10.24
C PRO A 8 -4.35 -11.33 -10.91
N GLU A 9 -4.92 -11.47 -12.11
CA GLU A 9 -4.89 -12.72 -12.87
C GLU A 9 -3.46 -13.14 -13.26
N LEU A 10 -2.50 -12.24 -13.23
CA LEU A 10 -1.10 -12.54 -13.54
C LEU A 10 -0.27 -12.82 -12.29
N CYS A 11 -0.83 -12.63 -11.09
CA CYS A 11 -0.10 -12.80 -9.85
C CYS A 11 0.16 -14.26 -9.53
N SER A 12 1.43 -14.59 -9.24
CA SER A 12 1.83 -15.95 -8.87
C SER A 12 1.90 -16.18 -7.35
N GLY A 13 1.68 -15.12 -6.56
CA GLY A 13 1.74 -15.21 -5.10
C GLY A 13 3.16 -15.26 -4.53
N CYS A 14 4.18 -14.90 -5.30
CA CYS A 14 5.58 -15.01 -4.86
C CYS A 14 5.97 -14.07 -3.72
N GLY A 15 5.26 -12.95 -3.57
CA GLY A 15 5.54 -12.00 -2.47
C GLY A 15 6.74 -11.09 -2.66
N ALA A 16 7.42 -11.12 -3.80
CA ALA A 16 8.59 -10.28 -4.04
C ALA A 16 8.27 -8.80 -3.92
N CYS A 17 7.09 -8.39 -4.36
CA CYS A 17 6.61 -7.00 -4.26
C CYS A 17 6.52 -6.53 -2.81
N MET A 18 6.05 -7.41 -1.91
CA MET A 18 5.89 -7.10 -0.50
C MET A 18 7.25 -6.86 0.15
N THR A 19 8.21 -7.72 -0.13
CA THR A 19 9.59 -7.59 0.38
C THR A 19 10.24 -6.31 -0.13
N ALA A 20 10.11 -6.02 -1.43
CA ALA A 20 10.66 -4.80 -2.01
C ALA A 20 10.05 -3.55 -1.39
N CYS A 21 8.74 -3.56 -1.16
CA CYS A 21 8.02 -2.42 -0.57
C CYS A 21 8.50 -2.16 0.87
N SER A 22 8.58 -3.20 1.70
CA SER A 22 9.01 -3.05 3.09
C SER A 22 10.44 -2.52 3.18
N LYS A 23 11.29 -2.93 2.26
CA LYS A 23 12.68 -2.47 2.22
C LYS A 23 12.77 -0.98 1.94
N VAL A 24 11.91 -0.45 1.06
CA VAL A 24 11.86 0.98 0.78
C VAL A 24 11.27 1.77 1.94
N LEU A 25 10.15 1.30 2.50
CA LEU A 25 9.43 2.03 3.55
C LEU A 25 10.13 2.01 4.91
N TYR A 26 10.65 0.84 5.31
CA TYR A 26 11.18 0.64 6.66
C TYR A 26 12.59 0.04 6.69
N LYS A 27 13.21 -0.10 5.53
CA LYS A 27 14.59 -0.61 5.38
C LYS A 27 14.79 -2.03 5.93
N VAL A 28 13.73 -2.82 5.94
CA VAL A 28 13.76 -4.23 6.37
C VAL A 28 12.99 -5.09 5.37
N GLU A 29 13.41 -6.35 5.23
CA GLU A 29 12.74 -7.29 4.34
C GLU A 29 11.69 -8.09 5.12
N ASP A 30 10.60 -7.43 5.49
CA ASP A 30 9.50 -8.01 6.26
C ASP A 30 8.19 -7.75 5.54
N PRO A 31 7.57 -8.77 4.92
CA PRO A 31 6.33 -8.57 4.17
C PRO A 31 5.17 -8.05 5.00
N GLU A 32 5.19 -8.22 6.31
CA GLU A 32 4.15 -7.66 7.19
C GLU A 32 4.29 -6.15 7.37
N LYS A 33 5.40 -5.56 6.93
CA LYS A 33 5.63 -4.11 6.94
C LYS A 33 5.47 -3.48 5.56
N SER A 34 4.87 -4.21 4.63
CA SER A 34 4.64 -3.76 3.26
C SER A 34 3.33 -3.00 3.14
N ALA A 35 3.29 -2.01 2.24
CA ALA A 35 2.08 -1.28 1.88
C ALA A 35 1.36 -1.91 0.68
N ILE A 36 1.90 -2.97 0.11
CA ILE A 36 1.22 -3.79 -0.88
C ILE A 36 1.07 -5.19 -0.30
N ARG A 37 -0.13 -5.78 -0.40
CA ARG A 37 -0.41 -7.09 0.17
C ARG A 37 -1.06 -7.98 -0.87
N ILE A 38 -0.66 -9.25 -0.85
CA ILE A 38 -1.18 -10.27 -1.74
C ILE A 38 -1.89 -11.30 -0.87
N ARG A 39 -3.16 -11.60 -1.20
CA ARG A 39 -3.94 -12.61 -0.51
C ARG A 39 -4.47 -13.62 -1.50
N GLU A 40 -4.40 -14.90 -1.13
CA GLU A 40 -5.03 -15.95 -1.92
C GLU A 40 -6.55 -15.90 -1.69
N ARG A 41 -7.31 -16.02 -2.76
CA ARG A 41 -8.78 -16.01 -2.68
C ARG A 41 -9.29 -17.36 -2.18
N ALA A 42 -10.05 -17.35 -1.09
CA ALA A 42 -10.58 -18.57 -0.49
C ALA A 42 -11.55 -19.30 -1.45
N GLU A 43 -12.35 -18.55 -2.20
CA GLU A 43 -13.34 -19.09 -3.14
C GLU A 43 -12.72 -19.67 -4.41
N LYS A 44 -11.45 -19.34 -4.68
CA LYS A 44 -10.77 -19.80 -5.88
C LYS A 44 -9.28 -20.01 -5.61
N PRO A 45 -8.89 -21.19 -5.07
CA PRO A 45 -7.48 -21.49 -4.79
C PRO A 45 -6.60 -21.33 -6.03
N GLY A 46 -5.41 -20.75 -5.83
CA GLY A 46 -4.48 -20.44 -6.93
C GLY A 46 -4.71 -19.07 -7.56
N SER A 47 -5.76 -18.37 -7.13
CA SER A 47 -6.07 -17.02 -7.57
C SER A 47 -5.75 -16.04 -6.43
N TYR A 48 -5.20 -14.87 -6.76
CA TYR A 48 -4.76 -13.91 -5.75
C TYR A 48 -5.42 -12.55 -5.95
N GLU A 49 -5.57 -11.80 -4.86
CA GLU A 49 -5.95 -10.40 -4.93
C GLU A 49 -4.78 -9.55 -4.44
N ILE A 50 -4.65 -8.35 -4.98
CA ILE A 50 -3.56 -7.45 -4.67
C ILE A 50 -4.16 -6.18 -4.06
N LEU A 51 -3.75 -5.85 -2.84
CA LEU A 51 -4.23 -4.66 -2.13
C LEU A 51 -3.12 -3.62 -2.11
N VAL A 52 -3.35 -2.49 -2.76
CA VAL A 52 -2.41 -1.37 -2.80
C VAL A 52 -3.16 -0.06 -2.93
N CYS A 53 -2.64 1.00 -2.31
CA CYS A 53 -3.27 2.32 -2.31
C CYS A 53 -3.33 2.93 -3.70
N ASN A 54 -4.50 3.48 -4.06
CA ASN A 54 -4.68 4.21 -5.32
C ASN A 54 -4.63 5.74 -5.13
N HIS A 55 -4.26 6.19 -3.93
CA HIS A 55 -4.11 7.61 -3.59
C HIS A 55 -5.38 8.44 -3.80
N CYS A 56 -6.54 7.87 -3.46
CA CYS A 56 -7.83 8.56 -3.60
C CYS A 56 -8.00 9.74 -2.63
N GLY A 57 -7.26 9.73 -1.51
CA GLY A 57 -7.27 10.84 -0.56
C GLY A 57 -8.41 10.82 0.45
N GLU A 58 -9.25 9.80 0.48
CA GLU A 58 -10.38 9.75 1.42
C GLU A 58 -9.95 9.64 2.89
N CYS A 59 -8.72 9.22 3.15
CA CYS A 59 -8.18 9.17 4.51
C CYS A 59 -7.79 10.54 5.05
N ILE A 60 -7.56 11.53 4.18
CA ILE A 60 -7.11 12.86 4.60
C ILE A 60 -8.13 13.56 5.50
N PRO A 61 -9.42 13.71 5.10
CA PRO A 61 -10.38 14.45 5.93
C PRO A 61 -10.76 13.72 7.23
N VAL A 62 -10.52 12.42 7.32
CA VAL A 62 -10.86 11.67 8.55
C VAL A 62 -9.76 11.69 9.59
N CYS A 63 -8.56 12.16 9.25
CA CYS A 63 -7.45 12.23 10.19
C CYS A 63 -7.58 13.46 11.07
N ASN A 64 -7.87 13.24 12.37
CA ASN A 64 -8.12 14.33 13.31
C ASN A 64 -6.88 15.14 13.67
N VAL A 65 -5.69 14.60 13.45
CA VAL A 65 -4.43 15.26 13.77
C VAL A 65 -3.69 15.74 12.52
N GLU A 66 -4.36 15.66 11.37
CA GLU A 66 -3.81 16.11 10.09
C GLU A 66 -2.48 15.44 9.72
N ALA A 67 -2.32 14.18 10.11
CA ALA A 67 -1.15 13.39 9.76
C ALA A 67 -1.18 12.90 8.31
N MET A 68 -2.39 12.68 7.75
CA MET A 68 -2.55 12.33 6.35
C MET A 68 -2.57 13.59 5.49
N TYR A 69 -1.77 13.59 4.43
CA TYR A 69 -1.66 14.77 3.56
C TYR A 69 -1.35 14.35 2.12
N GLN A 70 -1.57 15.27 1.20
CA GLN A 70 -1.20 15.07 -0.20
C GLN A 70 0.12 15.79 -0.48
N ALA A 71 1.12 15.04 -0.95
CA ALA A 71 2.41 15.59 -1.32
C ALA A 71 2.32 16.35 -2.65
N LYS A 72 3.35 17.13 -2.97
CA LYS A 72 3.39 17.94 -4.20
C LYS A 72 3.24 17.09 -5.47
N ASN A 73 3.73 15.86 -5.46
CA ASN A 73 3.61 14.97 -6.61
C ASN A 73 2.24 14.27 -6.71
N GLY A 74 1.33 14.58 -5.78
CA GLY A 74 -0.01 14.00 -5.75
C GLY A 74 -0.14 12.76 -4.87
N ALA A 75 0.95 12.18 -4.39
CA ALA A 75 0.88 11.01 -3.52
C ALA A 75 0.30 11.37 -2.16
N VAL A 76 -0.62 10.54 -1.66
CA VAL A 76 -1.17 10.69 -0.31
C VAL A 76 -0.23 9.97 0.65
N ARG A 77 0.24 10.68 1.66
CA ARG A 77 1.25 10.17 2.60
C ARG A 77 0.82 10.39 4.04
N VAL A 78 1.47 9.67 4.96
CA VAL A 78 1.26 9.86 6.39
C VAL A 78 2.50 10.50 7.02
N ASP A 79 2.27 11.55 7.83
CA ASP A 79 3.35 12.17 8.62
C ASP A 79 3.44 11.39 9.94
N GLU A 80 4.47 10.57 10.06
CA GLU A 80 4.65 9.71 11.24
C GLU A 80 4.81 10.50 12.53
N LYS A 81 5.28 11.74 12.43
CA LYS A 81 5.47 12.61 13.60
C LYS A 81 4.16 13.15 14.14
N LYS A 82 3.16 13.32 13.29
CA LYS A 82 1.83 13.82 13.68
C LYS A 82 0.86 12.70 14.04
N CYS A 83 1.09 11.50 13.49
CA CYS A 83 0.19 10.37 13.69
C CYS A 83 0.21 9.88 15.13
N VAL A 84 -0.97 9.72 15.73
CA VAL A 84 -1.13 9.26 17.11
C VAL A 84 -1.52 7.78 17.20
N GLY A 85 -1.61 7.09 16.06
CA GLY A 85 -1.92 5.65 16.06
C GLY A 85 -3.36 5.30 16.35
N CYS A 86 -4.31 6.17 16.06
CA CYS A 86 -5.74 5.91 16.32
C CYS A 86 -6.38 4.99 15.29
N TYR A 87 -5.80 4.89 14.09
CA TYR A 87 -6.24 4.00 13.00
C TYR A 87 -7.66 4.24 12.46
N ILE A 88 -8.23 5.41 12.67
CA ILE A 88 -9.54 5.76 12.10
C ILE A 88 -9.49 5.66 10.58
N CYS A 89 -8.41 6.14 9.96
CA CYS A 89 -8.23 6.10 8.51
C CYS A 89 -8.24 4.69 7.95
N VAL A 90 -7.73 3.72 8.71
CA VAL A 90 -7.70 2.31 8.29
C VAL A 90 -9.12 1.79 8.08
N GLY A 91 -10.02 2.12 9.01
CA GLY A 91 -11.42 1.73 8.91
C GLY A 91 -12.20 2.45 7.81
N PHE A 92 -11.74 3.64 7.41
CA PHE A 92 -12.39 4.43 6.37
C PHE A 92 -11.83 4.23 4.96
N CYS A 93 -10.73 3.49 4.82
CA CYS A 93 -10.14 3.25 3.50
C CYS A 93 -11.06 2.36 2.66
N PRO A 94 -11.58 2.86 1.51
CA PRO A 94 -12.51 2.08 0.70
C PRO A 94 -11.86 0.88 0.01
N ASN A 95 -10.52 0.87 -0.07
CA ASN A 95 -9.77 -0.17 -0.77
C ASN A 95 -9.00 -1.10 0.18
N ASP A 96 -9.18 -0.95 1.49
CA ASP A 96 -8.48 -1.74 2.52
C ASP A 96 -6.96 -1.78 2.31
N CYS A 97 -6.37 -0.66 1.93
CA CYS A 97 -4.96 -0.60 1.58
C CYS A 97 -4.09 0.16 2.59
N LEU A 98 -4.61 0.38 3.79
CA LEU A 98 -3.85 0.89 4.93
C LEU A 98 -3.67 -0.26 5.91
N PHE A 99 -2.43 -0.57 6.25
CA PHE A 99 -2.11 -1.75 7.05
C PHE A 99 -1.52 -1.37 8.40
N VAL A 100 -1.62 -2.26 9.37
CA VAL A 100 -1.21 -2.03 10.76
C VAL A 100 -0.17 -3.07 11.16
N HIS A 101 0.86 -2.62 11.87
CA HIS A 101 1.88 -3.52 12.43
C HIS A 101 2.20 -3.08 13.86
N GLN A 102 2.37 -4.04 14.76
CA GLN A 102 2.62 -3.75 16.18
C GLN A 102 3.87 -2.91 16.44
N ASP A 103 4.87 -3.01 15.56
CA ASP A 103 6.13 -2.28 15.71
C ASP A 103 6.10 -0.89 15.09
N ILE A 104 5.00 -0.51 14.45
CA ILE A 104 4.87 0.75 13.69
C ILE A 104 3.63 1.49 14.19
N ASN A 105 3.83 2.75 14.64
CA ASN A 105 2.73 3.54 15.20
C ASN A 105 1.74 4.00 14.14
N GLU A 106 2.24 4.49 13.00
CA GLU A 106 1.38 4.98 11.92
C GLU A 106 0.88 3.82 11.03
N PRO A 107 -0.22 4.02 10.28
CA PRO A 107 -0.63 3.03 9.28
C PRO A 107 0.44 2.90 8.19
N ILE A 108 0.63 1.70 7.69
CA ILE A 108 1.56 1.44 6.60
C ILE A 108 0.86 1.80 5.30
N LYS A 109 1.44 2.71 4.52
CA LYS A 109 0.79 3.26 3.35
C LYS A 109 1.74 3.37 2.16
N CYS A 110 1.25 3.02 0.98
CA CYS A 110 1.98 3.14 -0.29
C CYS A 110 2.32 4.60 -0.59
N ILE A 111 3.56 4.86 -1.00
CA ILE A 111 4.03 6.20 -1.37
C ILE A 111 4.23 6.36 -2.88
N ALA A 112 3.73 5.41 -3.67
CA ALA A 112 3.81 5.42 -5.12
C ALA A 112 5.26 5.43 -5.68
N CYS A 113 6.19 4.79 -4.97
CA CYS A 113 7.59 4.74 -5.39
C CYS A 113 7.88 3.78 -6.54
N GLY A 114 7.00 2.80 -6.77
CA GLY A 114 7.14 1.84 -7.87
C GLY A 114 8.14 0.71 -7.66
N ALA A 115 8.74 0.60 -6.48
CA ALA A 115 9.74 -0.46 -6.22
C ALA A 115 9.16 -1.86 -6.44
N CYS A 116 7.90 -2.07 -6.04
CA CYS A 116 7.22 -3.36 -6.20
C CYS A 116 7.08 -3.76 -7.67
N THR A 117 6.83 -2.79 -8.55
CA THR A 117 6.63 -3.06 -9.97
C THR A 117 7.90 -3.53 -10.65
N ARG A 118 9.07 -3.13 -10.14
CA ARG A 118 10.34 -3.50 -10.72
C ARG A 118 10.77 -4.94 -10.42
N VAL A 119 10.17 -5.56 -9.42
CA VAL A 119 10.53 -6.93 -9.00
C VAL A 119 9.46 -7.97 -9.32
N CYS A 120 8.29 -7.56 -9.80
CA CYS A 120 7.22 -8.51 -10.12
C CYS A 120 7.59 -9.30 -11.40
N PRO A 121 7.79 -10.63 -11.28
CA PRO A 121 8.25 -11.42 -12.42
C PRO A 121 7.17 -11.65 -13.49
N THR A 122 5.90 -11.50 -13.15
CA THR A 122 4.77 -11.80 -14.04
C THR A 122 4.12 -10.54 -14.64
N GLY A 123 4.57 -9.35 -14.20
CA GLY A 123 3.94 -8.11 -14.64
C GLY A 123 2.55 -7.87 -14.05
N ALA A 124 2.22 -8.55 -12.94
CA ALA A 124 0.93 -8.39 -12.28
C ALA A 124 0.73 -6.99 -11.70
N ILE A 125 1.79 -6.27 -11.43
CA ILE A 125 1.75 -4.89 -10.94
C ILE A 125 2.60 -3.99 -11.84
N TYR A 126 2.11 -2.77 -12.07
CA TYR A 126 2.75 -1.82 -12.98
C TYR A 126 2.37 -0.40 -12.58
N MET A 127 3.12 0.58 -13.10
CA MET A 127 2.82 1.99 -12.86
C MET A 127 2.02 2.55 -14.03
N GLU A 128 0.98 3.33 -13.72
CA GLU A 128 0.14 3.97 -14.71
C GLU A 128 -0.42 5.28 -14.17
N GLU A 129 -0.72 6.23 -15.06
CA GLU A 129 -1.28 7.51 -14.65
C GLU A 129 -2.59 7.32 -13.88
N LYS A 130 -2.73 8.07 -12.80
CA LYS A 130 -3.95 8.11 -12.01
C LYS A 130 -5.03 8.89 -12.79
N GLU A 131 -6.19 8.28 -12.91
CA GLU A 131 -7.34 8.91 -13.57
C GLU A 131 -7.99 9.97 -12.69
#